data_01b931a3faf37b8ff86e961a3314c2c9
#
_entry.id   01b931a3faf37b8ff86e961a3314c2c9
#
_cell.length_a   1.000
_cell.length_b   1.000
_cell.length_c   1.000
_cell.angle_alpha   90.00
_cell.angle_beta   90.00
_cell.angle_gamma   90.00
#
_symmetry.space_group_name_H-M   'P 1'
#
loop_
_entity.id
_entity.type
_entity.pdbx_description
1 polymer ?
#
loop_
_entity_poly.entity_id
_entity_poly.type
_entity_poly.pdbx_seq_one_letter_code
_entity_poly.pdbx_strand_id
1 'polypeptide(L)'
;SAAQDGFSNGNGDDLHRFSDAIREFAPDAVVVMSTDQVLALDLRPVVAAHLERGSHCTVVTTEVSLTQAADKAVITIGRGSRVARLDYKPERPSGTTIAAEVFVYDPTVLLATLEDLRRELSHTDDGNTGIGDFGEHLLPRMIRDGVVHAWPHEGYWADLGTPAAYLSAHRDLLAGRVDVLDRPDWPLLTRWPELPASRVDTGAVLEDVVLSAGCRVKGTVRRSVLGPGVVVEPGAVIEDAVLLAGVRVSRDARVVTAILDEGVRVEVGARVGQATRATRAHDHHIAVVGRDSVIGRGVTVPAGARLEPGTTA
;
A
#
# COMPACT_ATOMS: atom_id res chain seq x y z
N SER A 1 19.54 7.96 -24.11
CA SER A 1 18.09 8.09 -24.09
C SER A 1 17.75 9.38 -23.38
N ALA A 2 17.07 10.31 -24.04
CA ALA A 2 16.53 11.49 -23.40
C ALA A 2 15.47 11.00 -22.41
N ALA A 3 15.69 11.19 -21.11
CA ALA A 3 14.63 11.08 -20.12
C ALA A 3 13.53 12.05 -20.58
N GLN A 4 12.32 11.55 -20.83
CA GLN A 4 11.18 12.41 -21.07
C GLN A 4 10.95 13.20 -19.77
N ASP A 5 11.27 14.49 -19.81
CA ASP A 5 11.03 15.39 -18.68
C ASP A 5 9.53 15.50 -18.43
N GLY A 6 9.08 15.16 -17.23
CA GLY A 6 7.68 15.30 -16.78
C GLY A 6 7.21 14.12 -15.91
N PHE A 7 6.19 14.38 -15.10
CA PHE A 7 5.49 13.34 -14.36
C PHE A 7 4.64 12.49 -15.32
N SER A 8 4.53 11.19 -15.07
CA SER A 8 3.61 10.32 -15.81
C SER A 8 2.15 10.63 -15.44
N ASN A 9 1.25 10.40 -16.40
CA ASN A 9 -0.19 10.56 -16.21
C ASN A 9 -0.89 9.22 -15.93
N GLY A 10 -0.27 8.36 -15.14
CA GLY A 10 -0.77 7.05 -14.79
C GLY A 10 0.26 5.93 -15.04
N ASN A 11 0.00 4.77 -14.48
CA ASN A 11 0.91 3.62 -14.53
C ASN A 11 1.01 2.95 -15.92
N GLY A 12 0.02 3.12 -16.79
CA GLY A 12 0.10 2.72 -18.20
C GLY A 12 1.06 3.61 -19.00
N ASP A 13 1.09 4.92 -18.70
CA ASP A 13 2.07 5.86 -19.25
C ASP A 13 3.50 5.52 -18.77
N ASP A 14 3.67 5.16 -17.49
CA ASP A 14 4.95 4.69 -16.96
C ASP A 14 5.46 3.47 -17.73
N LEU A 15 4.64 2.46 -17.96
CA LEU A 15 5.03 1.28 -18.74
C LEU A 15 5.49 1.64 -20.15
N HIS A 16 4.83 2.60 -20.81
CA HIS A 16 5.25 3.09 -22.12
C HIS A 16 6.64 3.74 -22.04
N ARG A 17 6.91 4.54 -21.01
CA ARG A 17 8.23 5.19 -20.80
C ARG A 17 9.36 4.18 -20.58
N PHE A 18 9.06 3.02 -19.99
CA PHE A 18 10.00 1.92 -19.81
C PHE A 18 10.17 1.01 -21.04
N SER A 19 9.48 1.28 -22.14
CA SER A 19 9.49 0.41 -23.35
C SER A 19 10.88 0.12 -23.88
N ASP A 20 11.77 1.13 -23.91
CA ASP A 20 13.14 0.94 -24.41
C ASP A 20 13.97 0.07 -23.47
N ALA A 21 13.82 0.23 -22.16
CA ALA A 21 14.49 -0.61 -21.17
C ALA A 21 14.00 -2.07 -21.24
N ILE A 22 12.70 -2.28 -21.46
CA ILE A 22 12.12 -3.63 -21.64
C ILE A 22 12.68 -4.26 -22.92
N ARG A 23 12.78 -3.52 -24.05
CA ARG A 23 13.36 -4.01 -25.30
C ARG A 23 14.84 -4.38 -25.14
N GLU A 24 15.61 -3.52 -24.47
CA GLU A 24 17.04 -3.75 -24.25
C GLU A 24 17.32 -4.96 -23.36
N PHE A 25 16.53 -5.10 -22.28
CA PHE A 25 16.66 -6.24 -21.35
C PHE A 25 16.16 -7.56 -21.96
N ALA A 26 15.21 -7.50 -22.90
CA ALA A 26 14.60 -8.63 -23.61
C ALA A 26 14.14 -9.77 -22.67
N PRO A 27 13.27 -9.51 -21.68
CA PRO A 27 12.82 -10.53 -20.73
C PRO A 27 11.84 -11.50 -21.37
N ASP A 28 11.71 -12.70 -20.80
CA ASP A 28 10.66 -13.67 -21.18
C ASP A 28 9.26 -13.26 -20.66
N ALA A 29 9.19 -12.49 -19.58
CA ALA A 29 7.96 -11.94 -19.02
C ALA A 29 8.24 -10.62 -18.29
N VAL A 30 7.27 -9.70 -18.28
CA VAL A 30 7.30 -8.46 -17.49
C VAL A 30 6.32 -8.57 -16.35
N VAL A 31 6.80 -8.46 -15.10
CA VAL A 31 5.94 -8.42 -13.91
C VAL A 31 5.78 -6.98 -13.46
N VAL A 32 4.54 -6.55 -13.34
CA VAL A 32 4.17 -5.22 -12.82
C VAL A 32 3.40 -5.38 -11.53
N MET A 33 3.84 -4.67 -10.51
CA MET A 33 3.20 -4.70 -9.18
C MET A 33 3.04 -3.30 -8.63
N SER A 34 1.91 -3.01 -8.00
CA SER A 34 1.78 -1.81 -7.17
C SER A 34 2.65 -1.91 -5.91
N THR A 35 3.12 -0.76 -5.42
CA THR A 35 3.99 -0.68 -4.22
C THR A 35 3.24 -0.32 -2.94
N ASP A 36 1.94 -0.04 -3.03
CA ASP A 36 1.06 0.36 -1.93
C ASP A 36 0.20 -0.79 -1.40
N GLN A 37 0.63 -2.02 -1.62
CA GLN A 37 -0.12 -3.22 -1.23
C GLN A 37 0.65 -4.10 -0.24
N VAL A 38 -0.09 -4.79 0.59
CA VAL A 38 0.41 -5.90 1.42
C VAL A 38 -0.18 -7.20 0.90
N LEU A 39 0.66 -8.06 0.35
CA LEU A 39 0.30 -9.42 -0.03
C LEU A 39 1.52 -10.34 0.06
N ALA A 40 1.27 -11.62 0.32
CA ALA A 40 2.30 -12.66 0.28
C ALA A 40 2.04 -13.58 -0.91
N LEU A 41 2.61 -13.26 -2.06
CA LEU A 41 2.42 -13.97 -3.32
C LEU A 41 3.75 -14.50 -3.85
N ASP A 42 3.85 -15.83 -4.01
CA ASP A 42 4.93 -16.43 -4.79
C ASP A 42 4.68 -16.20 -6.29
N LEU A 43 5.52 -15.39 -6.90
CA LEU A 43 5.40 -15.06 -8.33
C LEU A 43 5.83 -16.21 -9.25
N ARG A 44 6.63 -17.16 -8.77
CA ARG A 44 7.16 -18.25 -9.61
C ARG A 44 6.07 -19.09 -10.27
N PRO A 45 5.06 -19.62 -9.55
CA PRO A 45 3.97 -20.35 -10.18
C PRO A 45 3.09 -19.47 -11.07
N VAL A 46 2.94 -18.16 -10.76
CA VAL A 46 2.17 -17.23 -11.60
C VAL A 46 2.85 -17.04 -12.95
N VAL A 47 4.16 -16.77 -12.95
CA VAL A 47 4.96 -16.60 -14.16
C VAL A 47 5.03 -17.91 -14.95
N ALA A 48 5.24 -19.06 -14.30
CA ALA A 48 5.25 -20.35 -14.95
C ALA A 48 3.93 -20.64 -15.70
N ALA A 49 2.80 -20.43 -15.02
CA ALA A 49 1.49 -20.62 -15.64
C ALA A 49 1.20 -19.61 -16.76
N HIS A 50 1.71 -18.39 -16.65
CA HIS A 50 1.62 -17.38 -17.72
C HIS A 50 2.32 -17.85 -18.99
N LEU A 51 3.56 -18.30 -18.86
CA LEU A 51 4.37 -18.79 -19.97
C LEU A 51 3.79 -20.08 -20.59
N GLU A 52 3.40 -21.05 -19.75
CA GLU A 52 2.82 -22.32 -20.18
C GLU A 52 1.53 -22.13 -20.99
N ARG A 53 0.68 -21.17 -20.59
CA ARG A 53 -0.58 -20.88 -21.27
C ARG A 53 -0.42 -19.99 -22.50
N GLY A 54 0.75 -19.42 -22.74
CA GLY A 54 0.94 -18.40 -23.78
C GLY A 54 0.02 -17.20 -23.58
N SER A 55 -0.14 -16.75 -22.33
CA SER A 55 -1.00 -15.63 -22.00
C SER A 55 -0.39 -14.31 -22.47
N HIS A 56 -1.19 -13.41 -23.02
CA HIS A 56 -0.75 -12.04 -23.29
C HIS A 56 -0.63 -11.24 -22.01
N CYS A 57 -1.54 -11.47 -21.06
CA CYS A 57 -1.49 -10.95 -19.71
C CYS A 57 -2.05 -11.98 -18.72
N THR A 58 -1.45 -12.08 -17.55
CA THR A 58 -2.04 -12.76 -16.39
C THR A 58 -2.31 -11.73 -15.30
N VAL A 59 -3.56 -11.65 -14.86
CA VAL A 59 -4.01 -10.74 -13.81
C VAL A 59 -4.15 -11.53 -12.52
N VAL A 60 -3.40 -11.18 -11.50
CA VAL A 60 -3.65 -11.73 -10.15
C VAL A 60 -4.92 -11.12 -9.62
N THR A 61 -5.83 -11.95 -9.13
CA THR A 61 -7.14 -11.54 -8.62
C THR A 61 -7.30 -11.90 -7.14
N THR A 62 -8.08 -11.14 -6.42
CA THR A 62 -8.46 -11.42 -5.03
C THR A 62 -9.93 -11.07 -4.80
N GLU A 63 -10.49 -11.56 -3.69
CA GLU A 63 -11.87 -11.30 -3.30
C GLU A 63 -11.92 -10.18 -2.24
N VAL A 64 -12.81 -9.23 -2.44
CA VAL A 64 -13.07 -8.14 -1.49
C VAL A 64 -14.56 -7.96 -1.25
N SER A 65 -14.96 -7.11 -0.31
CA SER A 65 -16.35 -6.74 -0.16
C SER A 65 -16.85 -5.89 -1.34
N LEU A 66 -18.14 -5.92 -1.65
CA LEU A 66 -18.73 -5.06 -2.70
C LEU A 66 -18.40 -3.59 -2.51
N THR A 67 -18.37 -3.11 -1.27
CA THR A 67 -17.99 -1.71 -0.97
C THR A 67 -16.57 -1.38 -1.37
N GLN A 68 -15.64 -2.32 -1.17
CA GLN A 68 -14.23 -2.13 -1.57
C GLN A 68 -14.03 -2.27 -3.07
N ALA A 69 -14.87 -3.07 -3.74
CA ALA A 69 -14.77 -3.29 -5.18
C ALA A 69 -15.12 -2.04 -6.02
N ALA A 70 -15.87 -1.08 -5.48
CA ALA A 70 -16.28 0.13 -6.20
C ALA A 70 -15.08 1.00 -6.66
N ASP A 71 -13.99 1.02 -5.87
CA ASP A 71 -12.80 1.81 -6.17
C ASP A 71 -11.70 1.00 -6.90
N LYS A 72 -12.03 -0.23 -7.36
CA LYS A 72 -11.07 -1.18 -7.93
C LYS A 72 -11.45 -1.62 -9.35
N ALA A 73 -10.53 -2.32 -9.99
CA ALA A 73 -10.80 -3.00 -11.26
C ALA A 73 -11.50 -4.35 -11.00
N VAL A 74 -12.82 -4.39 -11.21
CA VAL A 74 -13.62 -5.61 -11.03
C VAL A 74 -13.44 -6.54 -12.23
N ILE A 75 -13.12 -7.81 -11.96
CA ILE A 75 -12.80 -8.82 -12.96
C ILE A 75 -13.94 -9.84 -13.06
N THR A 76 -14.45 -10.06 -14.25
CA THR A 76 -15.34 -11.18 -14.53
C THR A 76 -14.54 -12.31 -15.18
N ILE A 77 -14.52 -13.48 -14.53
CA ILE A 77 -13.79 -14.66 -15.01
C ILE A 77 -14.73 -15.57 -15.78
N GLY A 78 -14.34 -15.96 -16.99
CA GLY A 78 -15.02 -16.90 -17.87
C GLY A 78 -14.45 -18.32 -17.76
N ARG A 79 -14.67 -19.11 -18.80
CA ARG A 79 -14.19 -20.50 -18.85
C ARG A 79 -12.66 -20.56 -18.90
N GLY A 80 -12.07 -21.56 -18.21
CA GLY A 80 -10.62 -21.80 -18.23
C GLY A 80 -9.80 -20.66 -17.63
N SER A 81 -10.31 -20.00 -16.59
CA SER A 81 -9.70 -18.81 -15.95
C SER A 81 -9.49 -17.60 -16.87
N ARG A 82 -10.11 -17.58 -18.05
CA ARG A 82 -10.00 -16.45 -18.97
C ARG A 82 -10.74 -15.23 -18.42
N VAL A 83 -10.13 -14.06 -18.44
CA VAL A 83 -10.80 -12.81 -18.10
C VAL A 83 -11.76 -12.46 -19.24
N ALA A 84 -13.05 -12.41 -18.92
CA ALA A 84 -14.10 -12.09 -19.88
C ALA A 84 -14.40 -10.59 -19.92
N ARG A 85 -14.28 -9.90 -18.79
CA ARG A 85 -14.59 -8.48 -18.66
C ARG A 85 -13.81 -7.85 -17.50
N LEU A 86 -13.50 -6.58 -17.65
CA LEU A 86 -12.98 -5.69 -16.63
C LEU A 86 -13.88 -4.47 -16.53
N ASP A 87 -14.35 -4.15 -15.33
CA ASP A 87 -15.07 -2.91 -15.02
C ASP A 87 -14.15 -2.07 -14.13
N TYR A 88 -13.64 -0.96 -14.65
CA TYR A 88 -12.69 -0.10 -13.94
C TYR A 88 -13.42 0.91 -13.06
N LYS A 89 -13.21 0.82 -11.73
CA LYS A 89 -13.80 1.70 -10.70
C LYS A 89 -15.31 1.95 -10.89
N PRO A 90 -16.13 0.88 -10.97
CA PRO A 90 -17.56 1.03 -11.26
C PRO A 90 -18.32 1.61 -10.05
N GLU A 91 -19.24 2.53 -10.27
CA GLU A 91 -20.13 3.02 -9.21
C GLU A 91 -20.96 1.90 -8.54
N ARG A 92 -21.28 0.88 -9.32
CA ARG A 92 -22.01 -0.31 -8.87
C ARG A 92 -21.26 -1.56 -9.32
N PRO A 93 -20.41 -2.12 -8.44
CA PRO A 93 -19.65 -3.32 -8.77
C PRO A 93 -20.53 -4.50 -9.13
N SER A 94 -20.19 -5.19 -10.21
CA SER A 94 -20.89 -6.40 -10.68
C SER A 94 -20.44 -7.67 -9.94
N GLY A 95 -19.40 -7.59 -9.11
CA GLY A 95 -18.81 -8.70 -8.38
C GLY A 95 -17.82 -8.26 -7.32
N THR A 96 -17.25 -9.23 -6.62
CA THR A 96 -16.30 -9.09 -5.52
C THR A 96 -14.87 -9.42 -5.91
N THR A 97 -14.69 -10.08 -7.07
CA THR A 97 -13.37 -10.41 -7.62
C THR A 97 -12.73 -9.18 -8.25
N ILE A 98 -11.59 -8.77 -7.77
CA ILE A 98 -10.87 -7.59 -8.29
C ILE A 98 -9.46 -7.96 -8.77
N ALA A 99 -8.86 -7.10 -9.58
CA ALA A 99 -7.43 -7.15 -9.84
C ALA A 99 -6.66 -6.75 -8.58
N ALA A 100 -5.72 -7.60 -8.15
CA ALA A 100 -4.84 -7.33 -7.00
C ALA A 100 -3.63 -6.46 -7.40
N GLU A 101 -3.69 -5.79 -8.55
CA GLU A 101 -2.65 -4.93 -9.11
C GLU A 101 -1.27 -5.61 -9.22
N VAL A 102 -1.30 -6.89 -9.52
CA VAL A 102 -0.15 -7.70 -9.92
C VAL A 102 -0.46 -8.30 -11.28
N PHE A 103 0.38 -8.00 -12.24
CA PHE A 103 0.21 -8.39 -13.64
C PHE A 103 1.48 -9.05 -14.16
N VAL A 104 1.33 -10.08 -14.98
CA VAL A 104 2.41 -10.67 -15.76
C VAL A 104 2.07 -10.50 -17.24
N TYR A 105 2.95 -9.88 -17.99
CA TYR A 105 2.76 -9.57 -19.41
C TYR A 105 3.74 -10.32 -20.29
N ASP A 106 3.27 -10.76 -21.47
CA ASP A 106 4.13 -11.05 -22.61
C ASP A 106 4.76 -9.72 -23.10
N PRO A 107 6.09 -9.57 -23.10
CA PRO A 107 6.74 -8.31 -23.43
C PRO A 107 6.49 -7.85 -24.86
N THR A 108 6.37 -8.78 -25.82
CA THR A 108 6.12 -8.46 -27.24
C THR A 108 4.73 -7.87 -27.42
N VAL A 109 3.72 -8.52 -26.81
CA VAL A 109 2.33 -8.07 -26.89
C VAL A 109 2.15 -6.76 -26.09
N LEU A 110 2.79 -6.64 -24.92
CA LEU A 110 2.74 -5.42 -24.11
C LEU A 110 3.26 -4.22 -24.91
N LEU A 111 4.48 -4.33 -25.47
CA LEU A 111 5.12 -3.23 -26.21
C LEU A 111 4.33 -2.84 -27.47
N ALA A 112 3.81 -3.82 -28.20
CA ALA A 112 2.98 -3.55 -29.37
C ALA A 112 1.67 -2.83 -28.97
N THR A 113 1.01 -3.29 -27.89
CA THR A 113 -0.25 -2.70 -27.41
C THR A 113 -0.04 -1.26 -26.91
N LEU A 114 1.04 -1.00 -26.16
CA LEU A 114 1.39 0.35 -25.69
C LEU A 114 1.66 1.32 -26.84
N GLU A 115 2.37 0.88 -27.87
CA GLU A 115 2.66 1.69 -29.05
C GLU A 115 1.39 1.98 -29.87
N ASP A 116 0.49 1.02 -30.00
CA ASP A 116 -0.80 1.21 -30.68
C ASP A 116 -1.67 2.21 -29.89
N LEU A 117 -1.78 2.04 -28.57
CA LEU A 117 -2.52 2.98 -27.70
C LEU A 117 -1.94 4.38 -27.79
N ARG A 118 -0.60 4.53 -27.74
CA ARG A 118 0.03 5.83 -27.90
C ARG A 118 -0.35 6.50 -29.21
N ARG A 119 -0.32 5.77 -30.33
CA ARG A 119 -0.68 6.31 -31.65
C ARG A 119 -2.16 6.72 -31.74
N GLU A 120 -3.04 5.98 -31.07
CA GLU A 120 -4.48 6.24 -31.09
C GLU A 120 -4.90 7.38 -30.14
N LEU A 121 -4.25 7.51 -28.97
CA LEU A 121 -4.67 8.40 -27.89
C LEU A 121 -3.88 9.70 -27.80
N SER A 122 -2.67 9.74 -28.37
CA SER A 122 -1.84 10.96 -28.37
C SER A 122 -2.43 12.01 -29.33
N HIS A 123 -3.05 13.04 -28.75
CA HIS A 123 -3.68 14.13 -29.52
C HIS A 123 -2.94 15.48 -29.40
N THR A 124 -1.85 15.54 -28.61
CA THR A 124 -1.11 16.77 -28.31
C THR A 124 0.39 16.57 -28.38
N ASP A 125 1.14 17.61 -28.72
CA ASP A 125 2.62 17.62 -28.75
C ASP A 125 3.26 17.79 -27.35
N ASP A 126 2.48 17.73 -26.28
CA ASP A 126 2.91 18.01 -24.91
C ASP A 126 3.58 16.81 -24.18
N GLY A 127 3.84 15.72 -24.89
CA GLY A 127 4.47 14.51 -24.34
C GLY A 127 3.52 13.61 -23.53
N ASN A 128 2.24 13.95 -23.47
CA ASN A 128 1.21 13.12 -22.87
C ASN A 128 0.82 11.97 -23.83
N THR A 129 0.96 10.72 -23.39
CA THR A 129 0.61 9.55 -24.22
C THR A 129 -0.88 9.31 -24.32
N GLY A 130 -1.68 9.86 -23.40
CA GLY A 130 -3.11 9.60 -23.27
C GLY A 130 -3.46 8.20 -22.73
N ILE A 131 -2.46 7.35 -22.43
CA ILE A 131 -2.68 5.95 -22.00
C ILE A 131 -3.32 5.90 -20.60
N GLY A 132 -2.98 6.84 -19.72
CA GLY A 132 -3.53 6.89 -18.36
C GLY A 132 -3.15 5.69 -17.50
N ASP A 133 -4.08 5.25 -16.66
CA ASP A 133 -3.93 4.04 -15.87
C ASP A 133 -4.16 2.78 -16.71
N PHE A 134 -3.49 1.67 -16.37
CA PHE A 134 -3.62 0.40 -17.12
C PHE A 134 -5.05 -0.13 -17.18
N GLY A 135 -5.91 0.21 -16.21
CA GLY A 135 -7.33 -0.16 -16.20
C GLY A 135 -8.20 0.65 -17.16
N GLU A 136 -7.73 1.81 -17.64
CA GLU A 136 -8.49 2.67 -18.56
C GLU A 136 -8.42 2.19 -20.00
N HIS A 137 -7.23 1.86 -20.48
CA HIS A 137 -7.01 1.53 -21.89
C HIS A 137 -6.25 0.22 -22.11
N LEU A 138 -5.15 -0.04 -21.37
CA LEU A 138 -4.26 -1.16 -21.62
C LEU A 138 -4.95 -2.52 -21.39
N LEU A 139 -5.45 -2.77 -20.19
CA LEU A 139 -6.12 -4.03 -19.86
C LEU A 139 -7.41 -4.26 -20.68
N PRO A 140 -8.30 -3.27 -20.84
CA PRO A 140 -9.46 -3.42 -21.73
C PRO A 140 -9.07 -3.79 -23.17
N ARG A 141 -8.00 -3.21 -23.73
CA ARG A 141 -7.48 -3.57 -25.05
C ARG A 141 -7.00 -5.01 -25.09
N MET A 142 -6.17 -5.42 -24.12
CA MET A 142 -5.64 -6.78 -24.04
C MET A 142 -6.75 -7.83 -23.85
N ILE A 143 -7.79 -7.53 -23.07
CA ILE A 143 -8.95 -8.42 -22.86
C ILE A 143 -9.74 -8.59 -24.16
N ARG A 144 -9.95 -7.51 -24.91
CA ARG A 144 -10.71 -7.54 -26.17
C ARG A 144 -9.95 -8.27 -27.29
N ASP A 145 -8.68 -7.97 -27.47
CA ASP A 145 -7.90 -8.36 -28.64
C ASP A 145 -6.96 -9.55 -28.37
N GLY A 146 -6.87 -10.00 -27.11
CA GLY A 146 -5.87 -10.96 -26.70
C GLY A 146 -6.35 -12.10 -25.82
N VAL A 147 -5.40 -12.74 -25.17
CA VAL A 147 -5.60 -13.85 -24.23
C VAL A 147 -5.16 -13.42 -22.83
N VAL A 148 -6.13 -13.03 -22.01
CA VAL A 148 -5.89 -12.64 -20.61
C VAL A 148 -6.45 -13.69 -19.67
N HIS A 149 -5.63 -14.19 -18.74
CA HIS A 149 -6.05 -15.14 -17.71
C HIS A 149 -6.02 -14.51 -16.31
N ALA A 150 -6.92 -14.96 -15.45
CA ALA A 150 -6.91 -14.67 -14.05
C ALA A 150 -6.09 -15.72 -13.27
N TRP A 151 -5.37 -15.25 -12.25
CA TRP A 151 -4.70 -16.08 -11.25
C TRP A 151 -5.26 -15.72 -9.87
N PRO A 152 -6.04 -16.60 -9.22
CA PRO A 152 -6.62 -16.29 -7.91
C PRO A 152 -5.55 -16.30 -6.82
N HIS A 153 -5.53 -15.24 -6.01
CA HIS A 153 -4.76 -15.14 -4.77
C HIS A 153 -5.69 -15.34 -3.58
N GLU A 154 -5.46 -16.39 -2.81
CA GLU A 154 -6.29 -16.77 -1.66
C GLU A 154 -5.73 -16.25 -0.31
N GLY A 155 -4.54 -15.63 -0.33
CA GLY A 155 -3.88 -15.09 0.85
C GLY A 155 -4.39 -13.71 1.28
N TYR A 156 -3.76 -13.16 2.32
CA TYR A 156 -4.03 -11.79 2.74
C TYR A 156 -3.67 -10.80 1.64
N TRP A 157 -4.57 -9.87 1.40
CA TRP A 157 -4.37 -8.74 0.50
C TRP A 157 -4.97 -7.48 1.12
N ALA A 158 -4.23 -6.38 1.10
CA ALA A 158 -4.71 -5.06 1.48
C ALA A 158 -4.03 -3.99 0.64
N ASP A 159 -4.83 -3.03 0.17
CA ASP A 159 -4.36 -1.79 -0.42
C ASP A 159 -4.24 -0.75 0.70
N LEU A 160 -3.10 -0.05 0.76
CA LEU A 160 -2.76 0.91 1.80
C LEU A 160 -2.94 2.37 1.38
N GLY A 161 -3.62 2.63 0.26
CA GLY A 161 -3.75 3.94 -0.37
C GLY A 161 -4.50 5.01 0.44
N THR A 162 -5.08 4.66 1.62
CA THR A 162 -5.74 5.63 2.51
C THR A 162 -5.29 5.44 3.96
N PRO A 163 -5.32 6.49 4.81
CA PRO A 163 -5.04 6.36 6.25
C PRO A 163 -5.90 5.29 6.95
N ALA A 164 -7.17 5.17 6.56
CA ALA A 164 -8.06 4.17 7.12
C ALA A 164 -7.64 2.74 6.74
N ALA A 165 -7.27 2.52 5.49
CA ALA A 165 -6.75 1.24 5.00
C ALA A 165 -5.41 0.90 5.67
N TYR A 166 -4.51 1.88 5.76
CA TYR A 166 -3.21 1.74 6.42
C TYR A 166 -3.35 1.34 7.89
N LEU A 167 -4.18 2.06 8.67
CA LEU A 167 -4.43 1.71 10.08
C LEU A 167 -5.14 0.35 10.20
N SER A 168 -6.07 0.02 9.27
CA SER A 168 -6.75 -1.28 9.27
C SER A 168 -5.79 -2.43 9.05
N ALA A 169 -4.85 -2.32 8.09
CA ALA A 169 -3.84 -3.34 7.85
C ALA A 169 -2.93 -3.57 9.07
N HIS A 170 -2.59 -2.52 9.81
CA HIS A 170 -1.84 -2.65 11.07
C HIS A 170 -2.67 -3.32 12.18
N ARG A 171 -3.97 -3.07 12.25
CA ARG A 171 -4.87 -3.81 13.15
C ARG A 171 -4.99 -5.29 12.75
N ASP A 172 -4.97 -5.58 11.45
CA ASP A 172 -4.94 -6.95 10.94
C ASP A 172 -3.64 -7.66 11.31
N LEU A 173 -2.51 -6.95 11.25
CA LEU A 173 -1.22 -7.46 11.71
C LEU A 173 -1.26 -7.82 13.21
N LEU A 174 -1.75 -6.90 14.06
CA LEU A 174 -1.90 -7.12 15.49
C LEU A 174 -2.84 -8.29 15.82
N ALA A 175 -3.87 -8.51 15.02
CA ALA A 175 -4.79 -9.63 15.15
C ALA A 175 -4.26 -10.95 14.57
N GLY A 176 -3.01 -11.00 14.08
CA GLY A 176 -2.41 -12.20 13.50
C GLY A 176 -3.01 -12.63 12.16
N ARG A 177 -3.72 -11.75 11.46
CA ARG A 177 -4.27 -12.03 10.13
C ARG A 177 -3.27 -11.83 9.00
N VAL A 178 -2.17 -11.14 9.27
CA VAL A 178 -1.12 -10.85 8.29
C VAL A 178 0.11 -11.69 8.64
N ASP A 179 0.37 -12.71 7.87
CA ASP A 179 1.46 -13.69 8.11
C ASP A 179 2.78 -13.35 7.41
N VAL A 180 2.87 -12.20 6.75
CA VAL A 180 4.05 -11.82 5.93
C VAL A 180 5.33 -11.64 6.73
N LEU A 181 5.24 -11.37 8.05
CA LEU A 181 6.41 -11.15 8.90
C LEU A 181 7.03 -12.44 9.44
N ASP A 182 6.25 -13.52 9.57
CA ASP A 182 6.62 -14.77 10.27
C ASP A 182 6.81 -15.94 9.28
N ARG A 183 7.47 -15.69 8.15
CA ARG A 183 7.75 -16.71 7.12
C ARG A 183 9.25 -17.03 7.05
N PRO A 184 9.76 -18.01 7.82
CA PRO A 184 11.18 -18.34 7.82
C PRO A 184 11.71 -18.86 6.46
N ASP A 185 10.84 -19.54 5.71
CA ASP A 185 11.09 -20.07 4.36
C ASP A 185 11.01 -18.99 3.27
N TRP A 186 10.46 -17.83 3.61
CA TRP A 186 10.34 -16.69 2.70
C TRP A 186 10.48 -15.36 3.44
N PRO A 187 11.69 -15.00 3.90
CA PRO A 187 11.92 -13.82 4.71
C PRO A 187 11.74 -12.53 3.90
N LEU A 188 11.28 -11.48 4.56
CA LEU A 188 11.26 -10.14 3.99
C LEU A 188 12.70 -9.63 3.81
N LEU A 189 13.10 -9.44 2.56
CA LEU A 189 14.38 -8.86 2.21
C LEU A 189 14.23 -7.33 2.13
N THR A 190 14.47 -6.66 3.24
CA THR A 190 14.41 -5.20 3.34
C THR A 190 15.62 -4.66 4.11
N ARG A 191 15.85 -3.35 4.00
CA ARG A 191 16.90 -2.68 4.74
C ARG A 191 16.44 -2.42 6.17
N TRP A 192 16.75 -3.34 7.08
CA TRP A 192 16.51 -3.15 8.51
C TRP A 192 17.55 -2.19 9.10
N PRO A 193 17.13 -1.20 9.92
CA PRO A 193 18.10 -0.38 10.65
C PRO A 193 18.84 -1.21 11.70
N GLU A 194 20.15 -1.00 11.81
CA GLU A 194 20.98 -1.60 12.86
C GLU A 194 20.72 -0.88 14.19
N LEU A 195 19.77 -1.35 14.96
CA LEU A 195 19.37 -0.81 16.24
C LEU A 195 19.45 -1.89 17.33
N PRO A 196 19.70 -1.49 18.61
CA PRO A 196 19.70 -2.47 19.70
C PRO A 196 18.31 -3.06 19.90
N ALA A 197 18.22 -4.16 20.66
CA ALA A 197 16.95 -4.71 21.06
C ALA A 197 16.08 -3.69 21.77
N SER A 198 14.75 -3.80 21.61
CA SER A 198 13.80 -2.92 22.27
C SER A 198 13.81 -3.14 23.77
N ARG A 199 13.65 -2.06 24.52
CA ARG A 199 13.63 -2.05 25.98
C ARG A 199 12.28 -1.57 26.51
N VAL A 200 11.67 -2.40 27.34
CA VAL A 200 10.44 -2.09 28.09
C VAL A 200 10.82 -1.95 29.56
N ASP A 201 10.61 -0.75 30.13
CA ASP A 201 10.96 -0.47 31.51
C ASP A 201 9.89 -0.99 32.48
N THR A 202 10.31 -1.21 33.73
CA THR A 202 9.38 -1.60 34.82
C THR A 202 8.27 -0.56 34.98
N GLY A 203 7.00 -1.03 34.99
CA GLY A 203 5.81 -0.17 35.09
C GLY A 203 5.24 0.29 33.74
N ALA A 204 5.89 -0.01 32.63
CA ALA A 204 5.26 0.12 31.32
C ALA A 204 4.14 -0.94 31.13
N VAL A 205 3.08 -0.55 30.41
CA VAL A 205 1.96 -1.44 30.09
C VAL A 205 1.89 -1.64 28.58
N LEU A 206 1.98 -2.89 28.16
CA LEU A 206 1.87 -3.28 26.75
C LEU A 206 0.69 -4.25 26.60
N GLU A 207 -0.17 -4.00 25.60
CA GLU A 207 -1.33 -4.83 25.27
C GLU A 207 -1.56 -4.80 23.75
N ASP A 208 -1.45 -5.95 23.09
CA ASP A 208 -1.56 -6.08 21.62
C ASP A 208 -0.62 -5.10 20.88
N VAL A 209 0.68 -5.27 21.02
CA VAL A 209 1.68 -4.33 20.50
C VAL A 209 2.74 -5.05 19.67
N VAL A 210 3.08 -4.49 18.52
CA VAL A 210 4.29 -4.83 17.77
C VAL A 210 5.35 -3.76 17.99
N LEU A 211 6.54 -4.17 18.42
CA LEU A 211 7.70 -3.31 18.64
C LEU A 211 8.81 -3.65 17.65
N SER A 212 9.24 -2.65 16.87
CA SER A 212 10.46 -2.76 16.08
C SER A 212 11.71 -2.57 16.94
N ALA A 213 12.89 -2.86 16.39
CA ALA A 213 14.17 -2.71 17.08
C ALA A 213 14.40 -1.26 17.59
N GLY A 214 15.11 -1.14 18.70
CA GLY A 214 15.50 0.15 19.28
C GLY A 214 14.43 0.90 20.06
N CYS A 215 13.20 0.38 20.18
CA CYS A 215 12.15 1.03 20.95
C CYS A 215 12.50 1.13 22.45
N ARG A 216 12.10 2.22 23.09
CA ARG A 216 12.20 2.42 24.56
C ARG A 216 10.84 2.79 25.10
N VAL A 217 10.21 1.88 25.84
CA VAL A 217 8.84 2.09 26.33
C VAL A 217 8.83 2.17 27.85
N LYS A 218 8.33 3.30 28.37
CA LYS A 218 8.15 3.60 29.81
C LYS A 218 6.70 3.95 30.16
N GLY A 219 5.84 4.12 29.15
CA GLY A 219 4.43 4.48 29.28
C GLY A 219 3.49 3.31 28.97
N THR A 220 2.27 3.63 28.63
CA THR A 220 1.23 2.68 28.25
C THR A 220 1.07 2.66 26.72
N VAL A 221 1.12 1.46 26.12
CA VAL A 221 0.91 1.26 24.68
C VAL A 221 -0.10 0.14 24.51
N ARG A 222 -1.17 0.39 23.76
CA ARG A 222 -2.22 -0.59 23.47
C ARG A 222 -2.59 -0.58 21.99
N ARG A 223 -2.82 -1.76 21.43
CA ARG A 223 -3.29 -1.97 20.03
C ARG A 223 -2.54 -1.09 19.03
N SER A 224 -1.21 -1.09 19.12
CA SER A 224 -0.38 -0.14 18.37
C SER A 224 0.87 -0.79 17.81
N VAL A 225 1.36 -0.24 16.70
CA VAL A 225 2.61 -0.64 16.07
C VAL A 225 3.63 0.48 16.23
N LEU A 226 4.79 0.16 16.83
CA LEU A 226 5.89 1.09 17.02
C LEU A 226 7.05 0.74 16.09
N GLY A 227 7.37 1.65 15.20
CA GLY A 227 8.49 1.59 14.27
C GLY A 227 9.85 1.67 14.96
N PRO A 228 10.95 1.53 14.21
CA PRO A 228 12.29 1.50 14.76
C PRO A 228 12.64 2.74 15.60
N GLY A 229 13.22 2.53 16.77
CA GLY A 229 13.74 3.61 17.62
C GLY A 229 12.70 4.51 18.28
N VAL A 230 11.43 4.13 18.29
CA VAL A 230 10.36 4.91 18.96
C VAL A 230 10.61 4.98 20.46
N VAL A 231 10.40 6.18 21.03
CA VAL A 231 10.57 6.44 22.46
C VAL A 231 9.24 6.89 23.07
N VAL A 232 8.80 6.17 24.11
CA VAL A 232 7.59 6.46 24.89
C VAL A 232 7.98 6.75 26.33
N GLU A 233 7.80 7.99 26.80
CA GLU A 233 8.19 8.44 28.13
C GLU A 233 7.16 8.05 29.21
N PRO A 234 7.52 8.16 30.52
CA PRO A 234 6.60 7.84 31.60
C PRO A 234 5.30 8.65 31.55
N GLY A 235 4.16 8.01 31.85
CA GLY A 235 2.84 8.64 31.82
C GLY A 235 2.25 8.85 30.43
N ALA A 236 3.04 8.68 29.36
CA ALA A 236 2.52 8.74 27.99
C ALA A 236 1.57 7.56 27.71
N VAL A 237 0.52 7.81 26.92
CA VAL A 237 -0.47 6.82 26.51
C VAL A 237 -0.60 6.80 24.99
N ILE A 238 -0.36 5.65 24.41
CA ILE A 238 -0.52 5.39 22.98
C ILE A 238 -1.59 4.30 22.82
N GLU A 239 -2.58 4.54 21.99
CA GLU A 239 -3.68 3.62 21.80
C GLU A 239 -4.17 3.65 20.34
N ASP A 240 -4.29 2.45 19.73
CA ASP A 240 -4.81 2.30 18.37
C ASP A 240 -4.08 3.18 17.35
N ALA A 241 -2.76 3.14 17.36
CA ALA A 241 -1.91 4.06 16.61
C ALA A 241 -0.74 3.35 15.92
N VAL A 242 -0.26 3.97 14.86
CA VAL A 242 0.97 3.58 14.16
C VAL A 242 1.98 4.72 14.26
N LEU A 243 3.12 4.43 14.86
CA LEU A 243 4.22 5.37 15.00
C LEU A 243 5.40 4.89 14.17
N LEU A 244 5.83 5.67 13.18
CA LEU A 244 6.97 5.33 12.33
C LEU A 244 8.30 5.58 13.03
N ALA A 245 9.41 5.41 12.30
CA ALA A 245 10.74 5.42 12.88
C ALA A 245 11.09 6.71 13.64
N GLY A 246 11.71 6.56 14.81
CA GLY A 246 12.25 7.68 15.58
C GLY A 246 11.22 8.60 16.24
N VAL A 247 9.94 8.29 16.19
CA VAL A 247 8.89 9.07 16.87
C VAL A 247 9.15 9.12 18.38
N ARG A 248 8.95 10.29 18.97
CA ARG A 248 9.10 10.52 20.42
C ARG A 248 7.80 11.03 21.02
N VAL A 249 7.28 10.31 22.01
CA VAL A 249 6.09 10.70 22.79
C VAL A 249 6.54 11.00 24.21
N SER A 250 6.53 12.30 24.54
CA SER A 250 7.01 12.80 25.82
C SER A 250 6.03 12.50 26.95
N ARG A 251 6.47 12.77 28.18
CA ARG A 251 5.72 12.53 29.43
C ARG A 251 4.28 13.05 29.36
N ASP A 252 3.35 12.23 29.84
CA ASP A 252 1.92 12.55 29.97
C ASP A 252 1.22 12.93 28.66
N ALA A 253 1.88 12.78 27.50
CA ALA A 253 1.28 12.98 26.19
C ALA A 253 0.37 11.81 25.81
N ARG A 254 -0.62 12.05 24.95
CA ARG A 254 -1.58 11.05 24.47
C ARG A 254 -1.63 11.03 22.95
N VAL A 255 -1.55 9.82 22.39
CA VAL A 255 -1.70 9.55 20.94
C VAL A 255 -2.75 8.48 20.78
N VAL A 256 -3.87 8.80 20.13
CA VAL A 256 -5.03 7.90 20.04
C VAL A 256 -5.63 7.95 18.64
N THR A 257 -5.82 6.79 18.02
CA THR A 257 -6.34 6.65 16.64
C THR A 257 -5.58 7.59 15.68
N ALA A 258 -4.28 7.36 15.55
CA ALA A 258 -3.38 8.26 14.83
C ALA A 258 -2.29 7.51 14.07
N ILE A 259 -1.78 8.16 13.04
CA ILE A 259 -0.57 7.76 12.30
C ILE A 259 0.43 8.90 12.43
N LEU A 260 1.59 8.61 13.04
CA LEU A 260 2.68 9.56 13.17
C LEU A 260 3.84 9.14 12.29
N ASP A 261 4.23 10.00 11.37
CA ASP A 261 5.33 9.75 10.44
C ASP A 261 6.69 9.88 11.13
N GLU A 262 7.77 9.55 10.44
CA GLU A 262 9.13 9.49 10.97
C GLU A 262 9.54 10.79 11.66
N GLY A 263 10.27 10.66 12.77
CA GLY A 263 10.86 11.78 13.49
C GLY A 263 9.88 12.71 14.23
N VAL A 264 8.57 12.45 14.19
CA VAL A 264 7.56 13.26 14.88
C VAL A 264 7.84 13.31 16.39
N ARG A 265 7.70 14.50 16.96
CA ARG A 265 7.83 14.76 18.40
C ARG A 265 6.51 15.25 18.97
N VAL A 266 5.98 14.51 19.94
CA VAL A 266 4.80 14.87 20.71
C VAL A 266 5.27 15.30 22.11
N GLU A 267 5.20 16.60 22.38
CA GLU A 267 5.75 17.19 23.61
C GLU A 267 4.87 16.93 24.84
N VAL A 268 5.39 17.29 26.01
CA VAL A 268 4.79 17.01 27.32
C VAL A 268 3.31 17.44 27.37
N GLY A 269 2.43 16.50 27.73
CA GLY A 269 0.99 16.74 27.91
C GLY A 269 0.20 17.00 26.61
N ALA A 270 0.85 16.98 25.43
CA ALA A 270 0.18 17.15 24.16
C ALA A 270 -0.77 15.97 23.85
N ARG A 271 -1.76 16.21 23.02
CA ARG A 271 -2.78 15.22 22.64
C ARG A 271 -2.91 15.16 21.13
N VAL A 272 -2.85 13.97 20.54
CA VAL A 272 -3.02 13.73 19.10
C VAL A 272 -4.12 12.72 18.89
N GLY A 273 -5.15 13.11 18.14
CA GLY A 273 -6.29 12.27 17.85
C GLY A 273 -7.22 12.04 19.03
N GLN A 274 -8.20 11.18 18.85
CA GLN A 274 -9.23 10.86 19.82
C GLN A 274 -9.74 9.44 19.63
N ALA A 275 -10.13 8.77 20.71
CA ALA A 275 -10.75 7.45 20.64
C ALA A 275 -12.04 7.48 19.81
N THR A 276 -12.17 6.53 18.91
CA THR A 276 -13.41 6.29 18.17
C THR A 276 -14.09 5.04 18.69
N ARG A 277 -15.43 5.06 18.77
CA ARG A 277 -16.25 3.88 19.05
C ARG A 277 -16.56 3.07 17.80
N ALA A 278 -16.18 3.56 16.62
CA ALA A 278 -16.41 2.87 15.37
C ALA A 278 -15.53 1.61 15.30
N THR A 279 -16.12 0.49 14.98
CA THR A 279 -15.41 -0.79 14.73
C THR A 279 -14.49 -0.68 13.50
N ARG A 280 -14.86 0.18 12.55
CA ARG A 280 -14.07 0.53 11.37
C ARG A 280 -13.74 2.02 11.42
N ALA A 281 -12.47 2.37 11.43
CA ALA A 281 -12.05 3.75 11.33
C ALA A 281 -12.26 4.26 9.90
N HIS A 282 -12.73 5.50 9.79
CA HIS A 282 -12.75 6.26 8.55
C HIS A 282 -11.67 7.33 8.63
N ASP A 283 -11.21 7.84 7.50
CA ASP A 283 -10.13 8.83 7.43
C ASP A 283 -10.34 10.03 8.35
N HIS A 284 -11.59 10.50 8.48
CA HIS A 284 -11.93 11.64 9.35
C HIS A 284 -11.87 11.35 10.86
N HIS A 285 -11.61 10.10 11.26
CA HIS A 285 -11.34 9.73 12.64
C HIS A 285 -9.85 9.70 12.97
N ILE A 286 -8.98 9.61 11.96
CA ILE A 286 -7.56 9.32 12.12
C ILE A 286 -6.77 10.61 12.01
N ALA A 287 -6.04 10.98 13.06
CA ALA A 287 -5.07 12.06 12.97
C ALA A 287 -3.81 11.58 12.25
N VAL A 288 -3.38 12.30 11.23
CA VAL A 288 -2.15 12.03 10.47
C VAL A 288 -1.19 13.18 10.66
N VAL A 289 0.02 12.87 11.15
CA VAL A 289 1.05 13.87 11.41
C VAL A 289 2.26 13.55 10.55
N GLY A 290 2.61 14.47 9.66
CA GLY A 290 3.69 14.32 8.71
C GLY A 290 5.07 14.37 9.35
N ARG A 291 6.07 13.84 8.65
CA ARG A 291 7.47 13.68 9.05
C ARG A 291 8.04 14.92 9.72
N ASP A 292 8.89 14.69 10.74
CA ASP A 292 9.65 15.73 11.46
C ASP A 292 8.81 16.84 12.11
N SER A 293 7.49 16.64 12.22
CA SER A 293 6.60 17.61 12.89
C SER A 293 6.79 17.62 14.41
N VAL A 294 6.52 18.76 15.01
CA VAL A 294 6.58 18.97 16.47
C VAL A 294 5.21 19.43 16.98
N ILE A 295 4.60 18.61 17.83
CA ILE A 295 3.36 18.97 18.53
C ILE A 295 3.75 19.52 19.90
N GLY A 296 3.61 20.82 20.05
CA GLY A 296 4.08 21.57 21.24
C GLY A 296 3.39 21.13 22.53
N ARG A 297 3.99 21.57 23.65
CA ARG A 297 3.50 21.23 25.00
C ARG A 297 2.02 21.59 25.20
N GLY A 298 1.23 20.63 25.62
CA GLY A 298 -0.21 20.78 25.90
C GLY A 298 -1.09 21.03 24.68
N VAL A 299 -0.53 21.09 23.50
CA VAL A 299 -1.29 21.27 22.23
C VAL A 299 -2.19 20.08 21.97
N THR A 300 -3.37 20.32 21.40
CA THR A 300 -4.31 19.29 20.98
C THR A 300 -4.47 19.31 19.47
N VAL A 301 -4.14 18.20 18.82
CA VAL A 301 -4.41 17.89 17.41
C VAL A 301 -5.69 17.05 17.36
N PRO A 302 -6.78 17.52 16.77
CA PRO A 302 -8.06 16.81 16.78
C PRO A 302 -8.05 15.54 15.90
N ALA A 303 -9.06 14.68 16.08
CA ALA A 303 -9.32 13.57 15.18
C ALA A 303 -9.52 14.08 13.73
N GLY A 304 -9.06 13.33 12.77
CA GLY A 304 -9.15 13.67 11.34
C GLY A 304 -8.21 14.78 10.86
N ALA A 305 -7.42 15.38 11.75
CA ALA A 305 -6.45 16.39 11.35
C ALA A 305 -5.35 15.74 10.46
N ARG A 306 -4.88 16.50 9.48
CA ARG A 306 -3.74 16.18 8.63
C ARG A 306 -2.73 17.30 8.71
N LEU A 307 -1.58 17.00 9.31
CA LEU A 307 -0.47 17.96 9.44
C LEU A 307 0.61 17.61 8.41
N GLU A 308 1.00 18.61 7.64
CA GLU A 308 2.05 18.47 6.65
C GLU A 308 3.42 18.23 7.32
N PRO A 309 4.38 17.59 6.61
CA PRO A 309 5.75 17.41 7.10
C PRO A 309 6.38 18.70 7.60
N GLY A 310 7.12 18.63 8.72
CA GLY A 310 7.80 19.78 9.32
C GLY A 310 6.88 20.76 10.07
N THR A 311 5.60 20.45 10.24
CA THR A 311 4.65 21.31 10.99
C THR A 311 5.07 21.47 12.43
N THR A 312 5.05 22.71 12.93
CA THR A 312 5.17 23.04 14.36
C THR A 312 3.82 23.58 14.83
N ALA A 313 3.12 22.85 15.67
CA ALA A 313 1.82 23.18 16.20
C ALA A 313 1.86 23.38 17.73
#